data_0576da221bb38070adc805fe2cbdbfca
#
_entry.id   0576da221bb38070adc805fe2cbdbfca
#
_cell.length_a   1.000
_cell.length_b   1.000
_cell.length_c   1.000
_cell.angle_alpha   90.00
_cell.angle_beta   90.00
_cell.angle_gamma   90.00
#
_symmetry.space_group_name_H-M   'P 1'
#
loop_
_entity.id
_entity.type
_entity.pdbx_description
1 polymer ?
#
loop_
_entity_poly.entity_id
_entity_poly.type
_entity_poly.pdbx_seq_one_letter_code
_entity_poly.pdbx_strand_id
1 'polypeptide(L)'
;MYQELLTIKGDSYCLAKEDITCISDNWALPTSYLEFVQELGFGRLLELFLTYIPMGKDNNYCDSLERRNAYWKDVFQQYIQVPLSMLKKKENLELLMNAEPFMFSENGEVVFWDVRYPKAGEYPIYLVHFPVGIYFVGYHFREFITRLTCEETYKSILKFHESPLLPTFEPLSVNQMTSLS
;
A
#
# COMPACT_ATOMS: atom_id res chain seq x y z
N MET A 1 6.20 -7.01 -16.75
CA MET A 1 7.18 -6.56 -15.74
C MET A 1 6.88 -5.12 -15.38
N TYR A 2 7.15 -4.71 -14.14
CA TYR A 2 6.85 -3.34 -13.67
C TYR A 2 7.87 -2.32 -14.19
N GLN A 3 9.08 -2.76 -14.52
CA GLN A 3 10.11 -1.94 -15.18
C GLN A 3 9.67 -1.36 -16.53
N GLU A 4 8.66 -1.93 -17.18
CA GLU A 4 8.07 -1.38 -18.42
C GLU A 4 7.10 -0.23 -18.16
N LEU A 5 6.56 -0.15 -16.93
CA LEU A 5 5.60 0.87 -16.51
C LEU A 5 6.28 2.05 -15.79
N LEU A 6 7.48 1.83 -15.24
CA LEU A 6 8.10 2.76 -14.31
C LEU A 6 9.53 3.10 -14.75
N THR A 7 9.91 4.35 -14.59
CA THR A 7 11.31 4.76 -14.65
C THR A 7 11.97 4.46 -13.31
N ILE A 8 12.94 3.55 -13.30
CA ILE A 8 13.65 3.14 -12.09
C ILE A 8 14.83 4.08 -11.82
N LYS A 9 14.91 4.62 -10.61
CA LYS A 9 15.93 5.59 -10.18
C LYS A 9 17.00 4.92 -9.31
N GLY A 10 17.86 4.12 -9.89
CA GLY A 10 18.96 3.42 -9.19
C GLY A 10 18.78 1.92 -9.09
N ASP A 11 19.61 1.27 -8.27
CA ASP A 11 19.63 -0.17 -8.08
C ASP A 11 18.80 -0.57 -6.84
N SER A 12 18.12 -1.72 -6.88
CA SER A 12 17.36 -2.23 -5.75
C SER A 12 18.27 -2.65 -4.60
N TYR A 13 17.98 -2.17 -3.38
CA TYR A 13 18.73 -2.51 -2.16
C TYR A 13 18.17 -3.70 -1.41
N CYS A 14 16.84 -3.88 -1.47
CA CYS A 14 16.16 -4.94 -0.74
C CYS A 14 14.94 -5.44 -1.51
N LEU A 15 14.98 -6.69 -1.94
CA LEU A 15 13.87 -7.36 -2.60
C LEU A 15 13.11 -8.24 -1.62
N ALA A 16 11.81 -8.44 -1.85
CA ALA A 16 11.03 -9.41 -1.11
C ALA A 16 11.50 -10.84 -1.41
N LYS A 17 11.48 -11.71 -0.39
CA LYS A 17 11.78 -13.13 -0.55
C LYS A 17 10.60 -13.86 -1.19
N GLU A 18 10.89 -14.80 -2.08
CA GLU A 18 9.87 -15.55 -2.82
C GLU A 18 9.04 -16.49 -1.93
N ASP A 19 9.63 -16.97 -0.83
CA ASP A 19 8.98 -17.88 0.12
C ASP A 19 7.98 -17.19 1.06
N ILE A 20 7.96 -15.85 1.11
CA ILE A 20 7.04 -15.10 1.97
C ILE A 20 5.83 -14.64 1.15
N THR A 21 4.76 -15.44 1.21
CA THR A 21 3.52 -15.21 0.45
C THR A 21 2.36 -14.71 1.31
N CYS A 22 2.57 -14.56 2.62
CA CYS A 22 1.56 -14.03 3.55
C CYS A 22 2.23 -13.30 4.72
N ILE A 23 1.52 -12.34 5.29
CA ILE A 23 1.89 -11.66 6.54
C ILE A 23 0.94 -12.03 7.69
N SER A 24 -0.12 -12.75 7.38
CA SER A 24 -1.15 -13.25 8.30
C SER A 24 -1.55 -14.67 7.90
N ASP A 25 -1.98 -15.48 8.85
CA ASP A 25 -2.44 -16.85 8.60
C ASP A 25 -3.83 -16.89 7.92
N ASN A 26 -4.53 -15.74 7.81
CA ASN A 26 -5.90 -15.66 7.34
C ASN A 26 -6.06 -15.30 5.85
N TRP A 27 -5.02 -14.80 5.21
CA TRP A 27 -5.06 -14.37 3.80
C TRP A 27 -3.66 -14.36 3.18
N ALA A 28 -3.60 -14.62 1.87
CA ALA A 28 -2.37 -14.58 1.10
C ALA A 28 -2.16 -13.18 0.52
N LEU A 29 -0.91 -12.77 0.33
CA LEU A 29 -0.59 -11.52 -0.37
C LEU A 29 -1.05 -11.59 -1.83
N PRO A 30 -1.55 -10.48 -2.40
CA PRO A 30 -1.95 -10.42 -3.81
C PRO A 30 -0.79 -10.75 -4.74
N THR A 31 -1.08 -11.55 -5.78
CA THR A 31 -0.07 -11.98 -6.75
C THR A 31 0.65 -10.80 -7.39
N SER A 32 -0.12 -9.80 -7.83
CA SER A 32 0.46 -8.63 -8.50
C SER A 32 1.36 -7.78 -7.60
N TYR A 33 1.06 -7.72 -6.31
CA TYR A 33 1.93 -7.03 -5.34
C TYR A 33 3.20 -7.83 -5.06
N LEU A 34 3.09 -9.16 -4.91
CA LEU A 34 4.26 -10.03 -4.76
C LEU A 34 5.20 -9.92 -5.95
N GLU A 35 4.68 -9.98 -7.18
CA GLU A 35 5.47 -9.75 -8.38
C GLU A 35 6.20 -8.40 -8.36
N PHE A 36 5.50 -7.35 -7.94
CA PHE A 36 6.09 -6.01 -7.83
C PHE A 36 7.24 -5.96 -6.82
N VAL A 37 7.03 -6.43 -5.59
CA VAL A 37 8.05 -6.33 -4.53
C VAL A 37 9.21 -7.31 -4.71
N GLN A 38 9.02 -8.40 -5.44
CA GLN A 38 10.07 -9.31 -5.87
C GLN A 38 10.90 -8.73 -7.02
N GLU A 39 10.30 -7.93 -7.90
CA GLU A 39 10.98 -7.27 -9.00
C GLU A 39 11.71 -5.98 -8.56
N LEU A 40 11.07 -5.13 -7.76
CA LEU A 40 11.55 -3.79 -7.42
C LEU A 40 11.90 -3.58 -5.95
N GLY A 41 11.28 -4.32 -5.04
CA GLY A 41 11.60 -4.30 -3.62
C GLY A 41 11.01 -3.11 -2.84
N PHE A 42 11.71 -2.74 -1.77
CA PHE A 42 11.36 -1.59 -0.93
C PHE A 42 11.81 -0.29 -1.60
N GLY A 43 10.91 0.70 -1.62
CA GLY A 43 11.23 1.99 -2.24
C GLY A 43 10.08 2.98 -2.23
N ARG A 44 10.33 4.11 -2.90
CA ARG A 44 9.34 5.16 -3.13
C ARG A 44 8.74 5.00 -4.53
N LEU A 45 7.45 4.69 -4.59
CA LEU A 45 6.67 4.57 -5.82
C LEU A 45 5.98 5.88 -6.14
N LEU A 46 6.01 6.31 -7.43
CA LEU A 46 5.34 7.50 -7.96
C LEU A 46 5.72 8.80 -7.22
N GLU A 47 6.94 8.86 -6.68
CA GLU A 47 7.46 9.96 -5.85
C GLU A 47 6.64 10.27 -4.59
N LEU A 48 5.72 9.39 -4.21
CA LEU A 48 4.75 9.64 -3.14
C LEU A 48 4.60 8.49 -2.15
N PHE A 49 4.52 7.24 -2.60
CA PHE A 49 4.15 6.10 -1.77
C PHE A 49 5.37 5.26 -1.36
N LEU A 50 5.48 4.94 -0.08
CA LEU A 50 6.42 3.93 0.38
C LEU A 50 5.83 2.53 0.22
N THR A 51 6.54 1.68 -0.53
CA THR A 51 6.15 0.30 -0.82
C THR A 51 6.88 -0.65 0.13
N TYR A 52 6.16 -1.19 1.11
CA TYR A 52 6.74 -2.10 2.10
C TYR A 52 6.78 -3.53 1.58
N ILE A 53 7.85 -4.26 1.92
CA ILE A 53 8.03 -5.65 1.51
C ILE A 53 7.80 -6.61 2.68
N PRO A 54 7.28 -7.84 2.44
CA PRO A 54 7.21 -8.88 3.45
C PRO A 54 8.63 -9.36 3.81
N MET A 55 8.92 -9.48 5.10
CA MET A 55 10.22 -9.87 5.63
C MET A 55 10.16 -11.05 6.61
N GLY A 56 8.95 -11.59 6.84
CA GLY A 56 8.67 -12.64 7.80
C GLY A 56 8.36 -12.14 9.21
N LYS A 57 7.72 -12.98 10.01
CA LYS A 57 7.17 -12.60 11.33
C LYS A 57 8.25 -12.17 12.34
N ASP A 58 9.44 -12.76 12.28
CA ASP A 58 10.54 -12.55 13.24
C ASP A 58 11.58 -11.52 12.76
N ASN A 59 11.22 -10.66 11.82
CA ASN A 59 12.15 -9.66 11.32
C ASN A 59 12.35 -8.47 12.28
N ASN A 60 13.52 -7.81 12.18
CA ASN A 60 13.89 -6.64 12.98
C ASN A 60 13.89 -5.33 12.17
N TYR A 61 13.09 -5.25 11.11
CA TYR A 61 13.02 -4.06 10.27
C TYR A 61 11.77 -3.23 10.56
N CYS A 62 11.96 -1.94 10.83
CA CYS A 62 10.85 -0.99 11.06
C CYS A 62 9.96 -0.86 9.83
N ASP A 63 10.55 -1.02 8.64
CA ASP A 63 9.91 -0.82 7.35
C ASP A 63 9.43 -2.14 6.70
N SER A 64 9.27 -3.20 7.48
CA SER A 64 8.65 -4.44 6.98
C SER A 64 7.15 -4.26 6.80
N LEU A 65 6.58 -4.97 5.82
CA LEU A 65 5.14 -4.96 5.56
C LEU A 65 4.33 -5.41 6.79
N GLU A 66 4.81 -6.42 7.52
CA GLU A 66 4.15 -6.94 8.71
C GLU A 66 3.98 -5.86 9.79
N ARG A 67 5.05 -5.09 10.06
CA ARG A 67 5.03 -4.04 11.09
C ARG A 67 4.20 -2.84 10.65
N ARG A 68 4.32 -2.43 9.40
CA ARG A 68 3.58 -1.29 8.87
C ARG A 68 2.09 -1.61 8.73
N ASN A 69 1.74 -2.83 8.34
CA ASN A 69 0.36 -3.29 8.34
C ASN A 69 -0.23 -3.22 9.76
N ALA A 70 0.43 -3.80 10.76
CA ALA A 70 -0.03 -3.79 12.15
C ALA A 70 -0.20 -2.34 12.67
N TYR A 71 0.79 -1.48 12.46
CA TYR A 71 0.73 -0.07 12.87
C TYR A 71 -0.48 0.66 12.27
N TRP A 72 -0.70 0.55 10.96
CA TRP A 72 -1.81 1.25 10.32
C TRP A 72 -3.17 0.66 10.65
N LYS A 73 -3.25 -0.63 10.95
CA LYS A 73 -4.49 -1.24 11.49
C LYS A 73 -4.84 -0.63 12.84
N ASP A 74 -3.87 -0.43 13.73
CA ASP A 74 -4.09 0.23 15.02
C ASP A 74 -4.54 1.70 14.83
N VAL A 75 -3.92 2.42 13.90
CA VAL A 75 -4.33 3.79 13.53
C VAL A 75 -5.77 3.81 12.99
N PHE A 76 -6.14 2.87 12.12
CA PHE A 76 -7.51 2.77 11.60
C PHE A 76 -8.52 2.50 12.73
N GLN A 77 -8.19 1.63 13.69
CA GLN A 77 -9.04 1.39 14.86
C GLN A 77 -9.26 2.66 15.70
N GLN A 78 -8.23 3.50 15.83
CA GLN A 78 -8.36 4.79 16.51
C GLN A 78 -9.30 5.74 15.74
N TYR A 79 -9.14 5.85 14.39
CA TYR A 79 -10.02 6.68 13.57
C TYR A 79 -11.47 6.21 13.56
N ILE A 80 -11.74 4.91 13.67
CA ILE A 80 -13.09 4.35 13.77
C ILE A 80 -13.81 4.85 15.03
N GLN A 81 -13.09 5.15 16.10
CA GLN A 81 -13.66 5.69 17.35
C GLN A 81 -13.94 7.20 17.29
N VAL A 82 -13.44 7.90 16.29
CA VAL A 82 -13.66 9.34 16.12
C VAL A 82 -14.88 9.58 15.23
N PRO A 83 -15.77 10.56 15.55
CA PRO A 83 -16.98 10.84 14.77
C PRO A 83 -16.67 11.57 13.45
N LEU A 84 -15.90 10.95 12.56
CA LEU A 84 -15.58 11.50 11.25
C LEU A 84 -16.81 11.42 10.32
N SER A 85 -17.06 12.50 9.57
CA SER A 85 -18.20 12.56 8.64
C SER A 85 -18.15 11.48 7.55
N MET A 86 -16.97 11.12 7.08
CA MET A 86 -16.76 10.06 6.09
C MET A 86 -17.18 8.67 6.61
N LEU A 87 -17.10 8.44 7.93
CA LEU A 87 -17.45 7.16 8.59
C LEU A 87 -18.93 7.03 8.93
N LYS A 88 -19.74 8.08 8.71
CA LYS A 88 -21.22 7.97 8.77
C LYS A 88 -21.77 7.06 7.69
N LYS A 89 -21.06 6.88 6.60
CA LYS A 89 -21.38 5.88 5.57
C LYS A 89 -20.95 4.50 6.09
N LYS A 90 -21.91 3.60 6.26
CA LYS A 90 -21.68 2.24 6.75
C LYS A 90 -20.62 1.49 5.91
N GLU A 91 -20.65 1.67 4.61
CA GLU A 91 -19.69 1.07 3.67
C GLU A 91 -18.24 1.48 3.98
N ASN A 92 -17.98 2.75 4.26
CA ASN A 92 -16.64 3.24 4.62
C ASN A 92 -16.16 2.66 5.96
N LEU A 93 -17.06 2.56 6.92
CA LEU A 93 -16.76 1.95 8.23
C LEU A 93 -16.39 0.47 8.05
N GLU A 94 -17.19 -0.28 7.29
CA GLU A 94 -16.93 -1.69 6.99
C GLU A 94 -15.60 -1.90 6.23
N LEU A 95 -15.27 -1.01 5.30
CA LEU A 95 -13.98 -1.03 4.60
C LEU A 95 -12.82 -0.88 5.57
N LEU A 96 -12.83 0.14 6.45
CA LEU A 96 -11.73 0.35 7.40
C LEU A 96 -11.61 -0.76 8.44
N MET A 97 -12.73 -1.34 8.89
CA MET A 97 -12.74 -2.46 9.84
C MET A 97 -12.07 -3.73 9.28
N ASN A 98 -12.07 -3.90 7.96
CA ASN A 98 -11.51 -5.06 7.27
C ASN A 98 -10.31 -4.73 6.38
N ALA A 99 -9.77 -3.52 6.53
CA ALA A 99 -8.64 -3.07 5.76
C ALA A 99 -7.34 -3.77 6.15
N GLU A 100 -6.56 -4.14 5.13
CA GLU A 100 -5.19 -4.61 5.28
C GLU A 100 -4.24 -3.58 4.63
N PRO A 101 -3.74 -2.58 5.40
CA PRO A 101 -2.87 -1.52 4.89
C PRO A 101 -1.53 -2.07 4.43
N PHE A 102 -1.01 -1.56 3.30
CA PHE A 102 0.26 -2.05 2.74
C PHE A 102 1.18 -0.98 2.16
N MET A 103 0.67 0.20 1.88
CA MET A 103 1.48 1.36 1.47
C MET A 103 0.94 2.62 2.14
N PHE A 104 1.81 3.60 2.30
CA PHE A 104 1.36 4.90 2.74
C PHE A 104 2.13 6.01 2.01
N SER A 105 1.52 7.18 1.87
CA SER A 105 2.12 8.34 1.24
C SER A 105 2.71 9.30 2.26
N GLU A 106 3.66 10.10 1.82
CA GLU A 106 4.23 11.20 2.62
C GLU A 106 3.20 12.31 2.92
N ASN A 107 2.07 12.33 2.19
CA ASN A 107 0.97 13.30 2.39
C ASN A 107 -0.16 12.77 3.29
N GLY A 108 -0.04 11.56 3.83
CA GLY A 108 -0.98 10.97 4.78
C GLY A 108 -2.07 10.09 4.16
N GLU A 109 -2.02 9.80 2.86
CA GLU A 109 -2.86 8.77 2.25
C GLU A 109 -2.34 7.38 2.64
N VAL A 110 -3.27 6.47 2.93
CA VAL A 110 -2.96 5.06 3.18
C VAL A 110 -3.65 4.18 2.15
N VAL A 111 -2.90 3.26 1.57
CA VAL A 111 -3.42 2.29 0.59
C VAL A 111 -3.60 0.95 1.28
N PHE A 112 -4.76 0.33 1.08
CA PHE A 112 -5.09 -0.93 1.72
C PHE A 112 -5.88 -1.87 0.79
N TRP A 113 -5.80 -3.17 1.07
CA TRP A 113 -6.64 -4.20 0.46
C TRP A 113 -7.90 -4.44 1.29
N ASP A 114 -9.02 -4.70 0.60
CA ASP A 114 -10.21 -5.31 1.21
C ASP A 114 -10.16 -6.82 0.96
N VAL A 115 -9.64 -7.56 1.93
CA VAL A 115 -9.39 -9.01 1.79
C VAL A 115 -10.65 -9.88 1.89
N ARG A 116 -11.83 -9.28 2.09
CA ARG A 116 -13.12 -9.99 2.13
C ARG A 116 -13.54 -10.55 0.77
N TYR A 117 -13.05 -9.94 -0.31
CA TYR A 117 -13.53 -10.22 -1.68
C TYR A 117 -12.37 -10.62 -2.61
N PRO A 118 -11.73 -11.78 -2.38
CA PRO A 118 -10.66 -12.25 -3.25
C PRO A 118 -11.19 -12.60 -4.65
N LYS A 119 -10.44 -12.21 -5.68
CA LYS A 119 -10.74 -12.53 -7.07
C LYS A 119 -9.45 -12.88 -7.81
N ALA A 120 -9.31 -14.14 -8.21
CA ALA A 120 -8.14 -14.63 -8.97
C ALA A 120 -6.77 -14.28 -8.33
N GLY A 121 -6.66 -14.37 -6.98
CA GLY A 121 -5.42 -14.05 -6.26
C GLY A 121 -5.18 -12.57 -6.00
N GLU A 122 -6.16 -11.73 -6.29
CA GLU A 122 -6.13 -10.27 -6.07
C GLU A 122 -7.25 -9.83 -5.13
N TYR A 123 -7.10 -8.64 -4.55
CA TYR A 123 -8.11 -7.99 -3.71
C TYR A 123 -8.40 -6.57 -4.21
N PRO A 124 -9.61 -6.03 -3.95
CA PRO A 124 -9.88 -4.63 -4.19
C PRO A 124 -8.90 -3.74 -3.44
N ILE A 125 -8.32 -2.77 -4.15
CA ILE A 125 -7.39 -1.78 -3.62
C ILE A 125 -8.14 -0.48 -3.39
N TYR A 126 -8.00 0.07 -2.19
CA TYR A 126 -8.55 1.36 -1.80
C TYR A 126 -7.45 2.29 -1.30
N LEU A 127 -7.67 3.58 -1.48
CA LEU A 127 -6.89 4.66 -0.88
C LEU A 127 -7.78 5.44 0.09
N VAL A 128 -7.35 5.62 1.32
CA VAL A 128 -7.99 6.50 2.29
C VAL A 128 -7.15 7.75 2.52
N HIS A 129 -7.82 8.90 2.53
CA HIS A 129 -7.27 10.18 2.96
C HIS A 129 -8.14 10.72 4.09
N PHE A 130 -7.65 10.67 5.32
CA PHE A 130 -8.39 11.16 6.48
C PHE A 130 -8.35 12.70 6.57
N PRO A 131 -9.45 13.38 6.89
CA PRO A 131 -10.82 12.88 7.11
C PRO A 131 -11.70 12.92 5.83
N VAL A 132 -11.12 12.96 4.65
CA VAL A 132 -11.76 13.33 3.38
C VAL A 132 -12.61 12.19 2.81
N GLY A 133 -12.04 10.99 2.66
CA GLY A 133 -12.78 9.87 2.08
C GLY A 133 -11.94 8.64 1.76
N ILE A 134 -12.64 7.62 1.25
CA ILE A 134 -12.07 6.37 0.76
C ILE A 134 -12.40 6.26 -0.72
N TYR A 135 -11.41 5.89 -1.52
CA TYR A 135 -11.51 5.85 -2.98
C TYR A 135 -11.09 4.48 -3.49
N PHE A 136 -11.91 3.87 -4.31
CA PHE A 136 -11.56 2.63 -5.01
C PHE A 136 -10.51 2.92 -6.08
N VAL A 137 -9.42 2.16 -6.07
CA VAL A 137 -8.30 2.36 -7.01
C VAL A 137 -8.28 1.29 -8.10
N GLY A 138 -8.57 0.04 -7.79
CA GLY A 138 -8.54 -1.08 -8.73
C GLY A 138 -8.47 -2.41 -8.03
N TYR A 139 -8.26 -3.51 -8.79
CA TYR A 139 -8.07 -4.86 -8.25
C TYR A 139 -6.64 -5.34 -8.35
N HIS A 140 -5.84 -4.77 -9.26
CA HIS A 140 -4.52 -5.25 -9.61
C HIS A 140 -3.50 -4.15 -9.38
N PHE A 141 -2.30 -4.48 -8.88
CA PHE A 141 -1.31 -3.46 -8.55
C PHE A 141 -0.83 -2.66 -9.77
N ARG A 142 -0.79 -3.27 -10.97
CA ARG A 142 -0.55 -2.53 -12.23
C ARG A 142 -1.65 -1.50 -12.51
N GLU A 143 -2.90 -1.84 -12.22
CA GLU A 143 -4.04 -0.91 -12.35
C GLU A 143 -3.89 0.27 -11.38
N PHE A 144 -3.45 0.03 -10.14
CA PHE A 144 -3.13 1.08 -9.18
C PHE A 144 -2.14 2.09 -9.80
N ILE A 145 -1.00 1.61 -10.33
CA ILE A 145 0.01 2.48 -10.96
C ILE A 145 -0.60 3.23 -12.15
N THR A 146 -1.22 2.52 -13.07
CA THR A 146 -1.76 3.10 -14.31
C THR A 146 -2.79 4.19 -14.02
N ARG A 147 -3.71 3.96 -13.08
CA ARG A 147 -4.77 4.93 -12.77
C ARG A 147 -4.27 6.19 -12.08
N LEU A 148 -3.20 6.11 -11.30
CA LEU A 148 -2.62 7.29 -10.64
C LEU A 148 -1.70 8.10 -11.55
N THR A 149 -1.20 7.50 -12.62
CA THR A 149 -0.33 8.15 -13.62
C THR A 149 -1.07 8.59 -14.89
N CYS A 150 -2.36 8.26 -15.04
CA CYS A 150 -3.18 8.58 -16.20
C CYS A 150 -3.99 9.87 -15.96
N GLU A 151 -3.93 10.80 -16.91
CA GLU A 151 -4.59 12.11 -16.86
C GLU A 151 -6.11 12.01 -16.65
N GLU A 152 -6.76 11.01 -17.25
CA GLU A 152 -8.21 10.86 -17.19
C GLU A 152 -8.70 10.24 -15.87
N THR A 153 -7.83 9.57 -15.09
CA THR A 153 -8.28 8.77 -13.94
C THR A 153 -7.76 9.23 -12.58
N TYR A 154 -6.55 9.83 -12.52
CA TYR A 154 -5.91 10.18 -11.24
C TYR A 154 -6.81 11.05 -10.36
N LYS A 155 -7.52 12.03 -10.92
CA LYS A 155 -8.33 12.98 -10.15
C LYS A 155 -9.53 12.35 -9.45
N SER A 156 -9.97 11.19 -9.92
CA SER A 156 -11.03 10.42 -9.25
C SER A 156 -10.57 9.84 -7.91
N ILE A 157 -9.25 9.67 -7.72
CA ILE A 157 -8.60 9.05 -6.57
C ILE A 157 -7.85 10.09 -5.75
N LEU A 158 -6.94 10.84 -6.37
CA LEU A 158 -6.10 11.87 -5.74
C LEU A 158 -6.77 13.24 -5.86
N LYS A 159 -7.71 13.54 -4.97
CA LYS A 159 -8.58 14.73 -5.06
C LYS A 159 -7.83 16.06 -5.01
N PHE A 160 -6.71 16.13 -4.28
CA PHE A 160 -5.96 17.35 -4.04
C PHE A 160 -4.72 17.51 -4.95
N HIS A 161 -4.39 16.49 -5.75
CA HIS A 161 -3.30 16.60 -6.71
C HIS A 161 -3.75 17.38 -7.96
N GLU A 162 -2.88 18.26 -8.47
CA GLU A 162 -3.17 19.10 -9.64
C GLU A 162 -2.84 18.38 -10.96
N SER A 163 -1.99 17.36 -10.90
CA SER A 163 -1.56 16.54 -12.05
C SER A 163 -1.46 15.07 -11.67
N PRO A 164 -1.45 14.15 -12.65
CA PRO A 164 -1.15 12.75 -12.39
C PRO A 164 0.26 12.58 -11.83
N LEU A 165 0.48 11.49 -11.11
CA LEU A 165 1.80 11.19 -10.55
C LEU A 165 2.78 10.73 -11.63
N LEU A 166 4.06 11.00 -11.42
CA LEU A 166 5.11 10.56 -12.33
C LEU A 166 5.32 9.03 -12.19
N PRO A 167 5.40 8.28 -13.30
CA PRO A 167 5.61 6.84 -13.28
C PRO A 167 7.06 6.49 -12.95
N THR A 168 7.44 6.65 -11.68
CA THR A 168 8.81 6.43 -11.18
C THR A 168 8.84 5.48 -10.01
N PHE A 169 9.98 4.80 -9.83
CA PHE A 169 10.29 4.05 -8.62
C PHE A 169 11.74 4.34 -8.20
N GLU A 170 11.92 4.71 -6.93
CA GLU A 170 13.21 4.96 -6.30
C GLU A 170 13.46 3.89 -5.23
N PRO A 171 14.40 2.94 -5.47
CA PRO A 171 14.77 1.95 -4.47
C PRO A 171 15.34 2.59 -3.22
N LEU A 172 14.95 2.10 -2.05
CA LEU A 172 15.40 2.58 -0.74
C LEU A 172 15.96 1.43 0.11
N SER A 173 16.90 1.75 0.99
CA SER A 173 17.38 0.81 2.00
C SER A 173 16.40 0.72 3.16
N VAL A 174 16.19 -0.49 3.70
CA VAL A 174 15.34 -0.69 4.87
C VAL A 174 16.09 -0.34 6.16
N ASN A 175 15.37 0.23 7.13
CA ASN A 175 15.90 0.55 8.44
C ASN A 175 15.70 -0.63 9.41
N GLN A 176 16.80 -1.04 10.05
CA GLN A 176 16.75 -1.97 11.17
C GLN A 176 16.29 -1.24 12.44
N MET A 177 15.52 -1.91 13.29
CA MET A 177 15.28 -1.42 14.62
C MET A 177 16.62 -1.40 15.39
N THR A 178 17.03 -0.23 15.82
CA THR A 178 18.07 -0.13 16.84
C THR A 178 17.52 -0.80 18.09
N SER A 179 18.18 -1.87 18.55
CA SER A 179 17.92 -2.44 19.86
C SER A 179 18.09 -1.31 20.88
N LEU A 180 17.03 -0.92 21.53
CA LEU A 180 17.12 -0.09 22.74
C LEU A 180 17.83 -0.96 23.77
N SER A 181 19.14 -0.70 23.92
CA SER A 181 19.97 -1.25 25.01
C SER A 181 19.53 -0.69 26.35
#